data_b97e21f0ead92b8556b8005e4c8d4398
#
_entry.id   b97e21f0ead92b8556b8005e4c8d4398
#
_cell.length_a   1.000
_cell.length_b   1.000
_cell.length_c   1.000
_cell.angle_alpha   90.00
_cell.angle_beta   90.00
_cell.angle_gamma   90.00
#
_symmetry.space_group_name_H-M   'P 1'
#
loop_
_entity.id
_entity.type
_entity.pdbx_description
1 polymer ?
#
loop_
_entity_poly.entity_id
_entity_poly.type
_entity_poly.pdbx_seq_one_letter_code
_entity_poly.pdbx_strand_id
1 'polypeptide(L)'
;YRSRGLGDVYKRQVILHAPTGGGKTIGGFMPSIDDFISNNYKSQEFHTLYISPLKALTTDVQRNLLNPINDLKINIKVETRTSDTSTYNKAKQIKKPPNFLMTTPESFALLMARTDVVNLFKNLKFVIIDELHTFFDSKRGHLLSLNVARLRSIKPFQIIGLSATLK
;
A
#
# COMPACT_ATOMS: atom_id res chain seq x y z
N TYR A 1 -17.47 -22.37 14.59
CA TYR A 1 -16.48 -21.52 13.89
C TYR A 1 -15.29 -21.33 14.84
N ARG A 2 -14.22 -22.08 14.68
CA ARG A 2 -12.98 -21.83 15.42
C ARG A 2 -12.36 -20.56 14.88
N SER A 3 -12.28 -19.51 15.68
CA SER A 3 -11.48 -18.33 15.44
C SER A 3 -10.02 -18.77 15.26
N ARG A 4 -9.56 -18.84 14.02
CA ARG A 4 -8.12 -18.99 13.73
C ARG A 4 -7.46 -17.69 14.12
N GLY A 5 -6.47 -17.76 15.01
CA GLY A 5 -5.78 -16.59 15.53
C GLY A 5 -5.22 -15.69 14.44
N LEU A 6 -5.11 -14.40 14.74
CA LEU A 6 -4.58 -13.32 13.87
C LEU A 6 -3.26 -13.64 13.15
N GLY A 7 -2.48 -14.64 13.63
CA GLY A 7 -1.26 -15.10 12.97
C GLY A 7 -1.46 -15.74 11.58
N ASP A 8 -2.65 -16.27 11.27
CA ASP A 8 -2.93 -16.90 9.97
C ASP A 8 -3.39 -15.91 8.90
N VAL A 9 -3.92 -14.76 9.27
CA VAL A 9 -4.41 -13.73 8.34
C VAL A 9 -3.25 -13.12 7.52
N TYR A 10 -2.08 -12.94 8.12
CA TYR A 10 -0.91 -12.36 7.45
C TYR A 10 -0.19 -13.33 6.49
N LYS A 11 -0.54 -14.60 6.47
CA LYS A 11 0.06 -15.60 5.58
C LYS A 11 -0.66 -15.74 4.24
N ARG A 12 -1.86 -15.18 4.09
CA ARG A 12 -2.65 -15.31 2.86
C ARG A 12 -2.41 -14.11 1.95
N GLN A 13 -1.85 -14.38 0.78
CA GLN A 13 -1.81 -13.42 -0.33
C GLN A 13 -3.13 -13.51 -1.08
N VAL A 14 -3.65 -12.38 -1.54
CA VAL A 14 -4.92 -12.29 -2.26
C VAL A 14 -4.69 -11.60 -3.59
N ILE A 15 -5.26 -12.14 -4.65
CA ILE A 15 -5.34 -11.47 -5.95
C ILE A 15 -6.82 -11.18 -6.20
N LEU A 16 -7.15 -9.90 -6.39
CA LEU A 16 -8.46 -9.44 -6.81
C LEU A 16 -8.44 -9.22 -8.33
N HIS A 17 -9.20 -10.02 -9.02
CA HIS A 17 -9.39 -9.90 -10.47
C HIS A 17 -10.79 -9.35 -10.75
N ALA A 18 -10.87 -8.21 -11.45
CA ALA A 18 -12.11 -7.67 -11.97
C ALA A 18 -11.82 -6.71 -13.14
N PRO A 19 -12.76 -6.48 -14.07
CA PRO A 19 -12.60 -5.52 -15.15
C PRO A 19 -12.27 -4.10 -14.63
N THR A 20 -11.71 -3.26 -15.48
CA THR A 20 -11.52 -1.82 -15.20
C THR A 20 -12.87 -1.17 -14.90
N GLY A 21 -12.92 -0.31 -13.87
CA GLY A 21 -14.17 0.31 -13.41
C GLY A 21 -15.01 -0.53 -12.43
N GLY A 22 -14.65 -1.79 -12.19
CA GLY A 22 -15.38 -2.72 -11.30
C GLY A 22 -15.13 -2.55 -9.80
N GLY A 23 -14.68 -1.38 -9.34
CA GLY A 23 -14.47 -1.13 -7.90
C GLY A 23 -13.27 -1.88 -7.28
N LYS A 24 -12.39 -2.52 -8.10
CA LYS A 24 -11.23 -3.28 -7.63
C LYS A 24 -10.38 -2.54 -6.59
N THR A 25 -10.08 -1.29 -6.90
CA THR A 25 -9.18 -0.49 -6.06
C THR A 25 -9.77 -0.29 -4.68
N ILE A 26 -11.03 0.11 -4.58
CA ILE A 26 -11.72 0.25 -3.30
C ILE A 26 -11.81 -1.11 -2.60
N GLY A 27 -12.22 -2.16 -3.33
CA GLY A 27 -12.27 -3.53 -2.79
C GLY A 27 -10.92 -4.00 -2.23
N GLY A 28 -9.82 -3.62 -2.87
CA GLY A 28 -8.46 -3.92 -2.39
C GLY A 28 -8.08 -3.19 -1.10
N PHE A 29 -8.65 -2.01 -0.85
CA PHE A 29 -8.43 -1.27 0.39
C PHE A 29 -9.31 -1.73 1.55
N MET A 30 -10.45 -2.35 1.30
CA MET A 30 -11.42 -2.71 2.34
C MET A 30 -10.80 -3.50 3.50
N PRO A 31 -9.98 -4.57 3.28
CA PRO A 31 -9.36 -5.30 4.38
C PRO A 31 -8.42 -4.42 5.22
N SER A 32 -7.71 -3.48 4.59
CA SER A 32 -6.78 -2.60 5.29
C SER A 32 -7.48 -1.49 6.06
N ILE A 33 -8.62 -1.00 5.55
CA ILE A 33 -9.46 -0.02 6.25
C ILE A 33 -10.13 -0.67 7.46
N ASP A 34 -10.69 -1.86 7.28
CA ASP A 34 -11.32 -2.63 8.36
C ASP A 34 -10.32 -2.93 9.48
N ASP A 35 -9.12 -3.41 9.14
CA ASP A 35 -8.05 -3.65 10.12
C ASP A 35 -7.65 -2.37 10.86
N PHE A 36 -7.55 -1.24 10.12
CA PHE A 36 -7.18 0.05 10.71
C PHE A 36 -8.23 0.54 11.73
N ILE A 37 -9.50 0.41 11.40
CA ILE A 37 -10.61 0.82 12.27
C ILE A 37 -10.70 -0.11 13.49
N SER A 38 -10.68 -1.41 13.26
CA SER A 38 -10.87 -2.43 14.31
C SER A 38 -9.77 -2.43 15.37
N ASN A 39 -8.54 -2.06 14.99
CA ASN A 39 -7.39 -2.09 15.90
C ASN A 39 -6.97 -0.71 16.43
N ASN A 40 -7.71 0.36 16.15
CA ASN A 40 -7.46 1.72 16.65
C ASN A 40 -6.01 2.18 16.46
N TYR A 41 -5.43 1.99 15.26
CA TYR A 41 -4.07 2.42 15.00
C TYR A 41 -3.89 3.93 15.16
N LYS A 42 -2.71 4.31 15.65
CA LYS A 42 -2.38 5.72 15.87
C LYS A 42 -2.16 6.44 14.53
N SER A 43 -2.42 7.74 14.52
CA SER A 43 -1.94 8.62 13.46
C SER A 43 -0.41 8.60 13.42
N GLN A 44 0.19 8.80 12.22
CA GLN A 44 1.64 8.89 11.99
C GLN A 44 2.40 7.56 12.01
N GLU A 45 1.77 6.49 11.54
CA GLU A 45 2.40 5.19 11.33
C GLU A 45 2.04 4.65 9.94
N PHE A 46 3.02 4.16 9.19
CA PHE A 46 2.72 3.47 7.92
C PHE A 46 1.99 2.16 8.21
N HIS A 47 0.72 2.11 7.81
CA HIS A 47 -0.12 0.93 7.93
C HIS A 47 -0.29 0.21 6.59
N THR A 48 -0.56 0.97 5.52
CA THR A 48 -0.82 0.44 4.18
C THR A 48 0.05 1.14 3.15
N LEU A 49 0.71 0.35 2.32
CA LEU A 49 1.46 0.81 1.15
C LEU A 49 0.71 0.40 -0.11
N TYR A 50 0.31 1.37 -0.93
CA TYR A 50 -0.27 1.12 -2.24
C TYR A 50 0.74 1.48 -3.33
N ILE A 51 0.98 0.56 -4.26
CA ILE A 51 1.95 0.70 -5.34
C ILE A 51 1.23 0.59 -6.67
N SER A 52 1.29 1.66 -7.47
CA SER A 52 0.73 1.71 -8.82
C SER A 52 1.81 1.96 -9.87
N PRO A 53 1.69 1.40 -11.08
CA PRO A 53 2.64 1.63 -12.17
C PRO A 53 2.64 3.07 -12.67
N LEU A 54 1.56 3.81 -12.49
CA LEU A 54 1.38 5.17 -13.01
C LEU A 54 1.15 6.19 -11.88
N LYS A 55 1.84 7.33 -11.95
CA LYS A 55 1.69 8.44 -11.00
C LYS A 55 0.27 9.01 -10.96
N ALA A 56 -0.36 9.16 -12.13
CA ALA A 56 -1.73 9.66 -12.23
C ALA A 56 -2.71 8.79 -11.44
N LEU A 57 -2.58 7.46 -11.53
CA LEU A 57 -3.42 6.53 -10.78
C LEU A 57 -3.26 6.70 -9.27
N THR A 58 -2.06 7.00 -8.76
CA THR A 58 -1.87 7.21 -7.32
C THR A 58 -2.66 8.42 -6.80
N THR A 59 -2.76 9.46 -7.60
CA THR A 59 -3.52 10.67 -7.25
C THR A 59 -5.02 10.45 -7.32
N ASP A 60 -5.49 9.77 -8.37
CA ASP A 60 -6.92 9.48 -8.56
C ASP A 60 -7.41 8.51 -7.47
N VAL A 61 -6.63 7.48 -7.16
CA VAL A 61 -6.94 6.55 -6.07
C VAL A 61 -6.98 7.28 -4.73
N GLN A 62 -6.03 8.19 -4.49
CA GLN A 62 -6.05 9.00 -3.26
C GLN A 62 -7.37 9.79 -3.14
N ARG A 63 -7.80 10.46 -4.20
CA ARG A 63 -9.07 11.22 -4.19
C ARG A 63 -10.27 10.31 -3.93
N ASN A 64 -10.35 9.20 -4.67
CA ASN A 64 -11.45 8.24 -4.57
C ASN A 64 -11.51 7.56 -3.19
N LEU A 65 -10.37 7.41 -2.53
CA LEU A 65 -10.30 6.83 -1.19
C LEU A 65 -10.61 7.87 -0.09
N LEU A 66 -10.19 9.13 -0.28
CA LEU A 66 -10.43 10.18 0.71
C LEU A 66 -11.92 10.50 0.88
N ASN A 67 -12.71 10.46 -0.19
CA ASN A 67 -14.15 10.77 -0.10
C ASN A 67 -14.86 9.83 0.89
N PRO A 68 -14.88 8.49 0.72
CA PRO A 68 -15.54 7.61 1.68
C PRO A 68 -14.91 7.64 3.08
N ILE A 69 -13.59 7.83 3.20
CA ILE A 69 -12.91 7.96 4.50
C ILE A 69 -13.44 9.20 5.25
N ASN A 70 -13.57 10.33 4.55
CA ASN A 70 -14.08 11.57 5.14
C ASN A 70 -15.58 11.46 5.50
N ASP A 71 -16.38 10.87 4.62
CA ASP A 71 -17.82 10.66 4.84
C ASP A 71 -18.08 9.79 6.07
N LEU A 72 -17.27 8.78 6.27
CA LEU A 72 -17.32 7.89 7.43
C LEU A 72 -16.62 8.47 8.67
N LYS A 73 -16.04 9.68 8.57
CA LYS A 73 -15.28 10.34 9.66
C LYS A 73 -14.13 9.47 10.22
N ILE A 74 -13.52 8.64 9.37
CA ILE A 74 -12.40 7.80 9.76
C ILE A 74 -11.12 8.64 9.76
N ASN A 75 -10.37 8.62 10.84
CA ASN A 75 -9.12 9.38 10.97
C ASN A 75 -7.93 8.64 10.32
N ILE A 76 -7.98 8.45 9.01
CA ILE A 76 -6.89 7.88 8.21
C ILE A 76 -6.21 8.98 7.40
N LYS A 77 -4.91 9.11 7.58
CA LYS A 77 -4.11 10.05 6.79
C LYS A 77 -3.59 9.36 5.53
N VAL A 78 -4.05 9.83 4.38
CA VAL A 78 -3.68 9.32 3.06
C VAL A 78 -2.78 10.34 2.35
N GLU A 79 -1.60 9.95 1.92
CA GLU A 79 -0.69 10.81 1.16
C GLU A 79 -0.08 10.08 -0.04
N THR A 80 0.33 10.86 -1.04
CA THR A 80 1.01 10.36 -2.24
C THR A 80 2.51 10.69 -2.20
N ARG A 81 3.34 9.73 -2.59
CA ARG A 81 4.78 9.89 -2.77
C ARG A 81 5.21 9.38 -4.13
N THR A 82 5.55 10.31 -5.01
CA THR A 82 6.06 10.04 -6.36
C THR A 82 7.30 10.88 -6.63
N SER A 83 7.86 10.81 -7.84
CA SER A 83 8.95 11.72 -8.26
C SER A 83 8.56 13.19 -8.10
N ASP A 84 7.29 13.53 -8.32
CA ASP A 84 6.78 14.90 -8.35
C ASP A 84 6.48 15.45 -6.93
N THR A 85 6.48 14.61 -5.92
CA THR A 85 6.36 15.04 -4.53
C THR A 85 7.59 15.87 -4.14
N SER A 86 7.37 17.08 -3.61
CA SER A 86 8.45 17.98 -3.22
C SER A 86 9.35 17.36 -2.15
N THR A 87 10.61 17.79 -2.12
CA THR A 87 11.60 17.33 -1.12
C THR A 87 11.12 17.60 0.31
N TYR A 88 10.48 18.76 0.53
CA TYR A 88 9.88 19.10 1.81
C TYR A 88 8.81 18.09 2.25
N ASN A 89 7.87 17.77 1.36
CA ASN A 89 6.82 16.79 1.64
C ASN A 89 7.41 15.39 1.84
N LYS A 90 8.40 15.00 1.04
CA LYS A 90 9.12 13.73 1.22
C LYS A 90 9.77 13.63 2.61
N ALA A 91 10.40 14.71 3.10
CA ALA A 91 10.99 14.74 4.42
C ALA A 91 9.93 14.71 5.54
N LYS A 92 8.83 15.46 5.34
CA LYS A 92 7.68 15.46 6.28
C LYS A 92 7.06 14.09 6.44
N GLN A 93 6.88 13.34 5.34
CA GLN A 93 6.35 11.97 5.35
C GLN A 93 7.23 10.97 6.11
N ILE A 94 8.52 11.21 6.21
CA ILE A 94 9.42 10.39 7.02
C ILE A 94 9.28 10.73 8.51
N LYS A 95 9.22 12.03 8.84
CA LYS A 95 9.09 12.47 10.24
C LYS A 95 7.70 12.21 10.83
N LYS A 96 6.68 12.35 10.01
CA LYS A 96 5.26 12.17 10.36
C LYS A 96 4.59 11.29 9.29
N PRO A 97 4.81 9.98 9.32
CA PRO A 97 4.31 9.08 8.28
C PRO A 97 2.78 9.15 8.13
N PRO A 98 2.25 9.09 6.91
CA PRO A 98 0.83 8.85 6.71
C PRO A 98 0.48 7.40 7.07
N ASN A 99 -0.79 7.15 7.34
CA ASN A 99 -1.27 5.79 7.56
C ASN A 99 -1.28 4.98 6.24
N PHE A 100 -1.76 5.62 5.18
CA PHE A 100 -1.82 5.04 3.83
C PHE A 100 -0.93 5.86 2.90
N LEU A 101 0.08 5.22 2.33
CA LEU A 101 1.00 5.83 1.38
C LEU A 101 0.77 5.27 -0.02
N MET A 102 0.39 6.15 -0.96
CA MET A 102 0.29 5.86 -2.38
C MET A 102 1.62 6.16 -3.06
N THR A 103 2.18 5.20 -3.81
CA THR A 103 3.52 5.38 -4.40
C THR A 103 3.68 4.65 -5.73
N THR A 104 4.82 4.85 -6.37
CA THR A 104 5.27 4.10 -7.55
C THR A 104 6.43 3.16 -7.20
N PRO A 105 6.72 2.13 -8.02
CA PRO A 105 7.84 1.21 -7.77
C PRO A 105 9.18 1.92 -7.56
N GLU A 106 9.45 2.97 -8.32
CA GLU A 106 10.69 3.74 -8.23
C GLU A 106 10.80 4.51 -6.92
N SER A 107 9.70 5.17 -6.52
CA SER A 107 9.67 5.91 -5.24
C SER A 107 9.70 4.97 -4.03
N PHE A 108 9.11 3.78 -4.16
CA PHE A 108 9.22 2.73 -3.16
C PHE A 108 10.66 2.20 -3.05
N ALA A 109 11.36 1.98 -4.18
CA ALA A 109 12.76 1.57 -4.16
C ALA A 109 13.66 2.60 -3.42
N LEU A 110 13.40 3.91 -3.62
CA LEU A 110 14.10 4.98 -2.88
C LEU A 110 13.78 4.94 -1.37
N LEU A 111 12.58 4.59 -0.96
CA LEU A 111 12.27 4.36 0.45
C LEU A 111 13.02 3.16 1.01
N MET A 112 13.08 2.07 0.25
CA MET A 112 13.80 0.85 0.65
C MET A 112 15.32 1.03 0.73
N ALA A 113 15.90 2.01 0.04
CA ALA A 113 17.33 2.32 0.08
C ALA A 113 17.75 3.10 1.35
N ARG A 114 16.80 3.53 2.20
CA ARG A 114 17.08 4.29 3.42
C ARG A 114 17.69 3.41 4.51
N THR A 115 18.53 4.00 5.35
CA THR A 115 19.12 3.34 6.52
C THR A 115 18.11 3.08 7.64
N ASP A 116 17.06 3.91 7.75
CA ASP A 116 16.02 3.82 8.77
C ASP A 116 14.77 3.03 8.32
N VAL A 117 14.88 2.28 7.21
CA VAL A 117 13.77 1.52 6.58
C VAL A 117 13.05 0.59 7.57
N VAL A 118 13.76 -0.05 8.48
CA VAL A 118 13.19 -0.97 9.48
C VAL A 118 12.21 -0.22 10.39
N ASN A 119 12.63 0.93 10.89
CA ASN A 119 11.78 1.77 11.77
C ASN A 119 10.60 2.36 11.00
N LEU A 120 10.83 2.76 9.74
CA LEU A 120 9.82 3.36 8.90
C LEU A 120 8.63 2.43 8.67
N PHE A 121 8.90 1.16 8.37
CA PHE A 121 7.87 0.16 8.05
C PHE A 121 7.52 -0.79 9.20
N LYS A 122 7.95 -0.51 10.43
CA LYS A 122 7.70 -1.39 11.59
C LYS A 122 6.22 -1.75 11.83
N ASN A 123 5.30 -0.86 11.46
CA ASN A 123 3.86 -1.02 11.67
C ASN A 123 3.09 -1.36 10.37
N LEU A 124 3.81 -1.57 9.25
CA LEU A 124 3.19 -1.94 7.99
C LEU A 124 2.45 -3.27 8.10
N LYS A 125 1.19 -3.29 7.63
CA LYS A 125 0.30 -4.45 7.65
C LYS A 125 -0.07 -4.93 6.26
N PHE A 126 -0.24 -4.00 5.31
CA PHE A 126 -0.71 -4.29 3.97
C PHE A 126 0.17 -3.65 2.89
N VAL A 127 0.41 -4.40 1.83
CA VAL A 127 0.97 -3.91 0.57
C VAL A 127 -0.02 -4.23 -0.53
N ILE A 128 -0.58 -3.21 -1.16
CA ILE A 128 -1.51 -3.33 -2.28
C ILE A 128 -0.74 -3.00 -3.55
N ILE A 129 -0.73 -3.92 -4.51
CA ILE A 129 -0.05 -3.74 -5.80
C ILE A 129 -1.11 -3.68 -6.88
N ASP A 130 -1.27 -2.51 -7.48
CA ASP A 130 -2.27 -2.29 -8.54
C ASP A 130 -1.69 -2.57 -9.92
N GLU A 131 -2.59 -2.91 -10.84
CA GLU A 131 -2.28 -3.31 -12.22
C GLU A 131 -1.14 -4.35 -12.28
N LEU A 132 -1.22 -5.37 -11.42
CA LEU A 132 -0.17 -6.37 -11.20
C LEU A 132 0.36 -6.97 -12.51
N HIS A 133 -0.51 -7.16 -13.50
CA HIS A 133 -0.15 -7.69 -14.81
C HIS A 133 0.88 -6.86 -15.58
N THR A 134 0.99 -5.54 -15.30
CA THR A 134 1.95 -4.64 -15.96
C THR A 134 3.39 -4.85 -15.47
N PHE A 135 3.54 -5.54 -14.35
CA PHE A 135 4.85 -5.82 -13.77
C PHE A 135 5.46 -7.15 -14.21
N PHE A 136 4.67 -8.05 -14.83
CA PHE A 136 5.21 -9.30 -15.35
C PHE A 136 6.23 -9.04 -16.46
N ASP A 137 7.34 -9.79 -16.44
CA ASP A 137 8.41 -9.76 -17.43
C ASP A 137 9.00 -8.35 -17.72
N SER A 138 8.95 -7.45 -16.75
CA SER A 138 9.44 -6.09 -16.88
C SER A 138 10.55 -5.77 -15.87
N LYS A 139 11.48 -4.89 -16.25
CA LYS A 139 12.52 -4.38 -15.32
C LYS A 139 11.93 -3.73 -14.07
N ARG A 140 10.78 -3.05 -14.23
CA ARG A 140 10.04 -2.44 -13.09
C ARG A 140 9.47 -3.51 -12.16
N GLY A 141 8.99 -4.61 -12.73
CA GLY A 141 8.50 -5.76 -11.95
C GLY A 141 9.63 -6.44 -11.17
N HIS A 142 10.79 -6.62 -11.78
CA HIS A 142 11.97 -7.17 -11.06
C HIS A 142 12.39 -6.25 -9.91
N LEU A 143 12.43 -4.92 -10.13
CA LEU A 143 12.72 -3.94 -9.08
C LEU A 143 11.70 -4.01 -7.95
N LEU A 144 10.41 -4.08 -8.30
CA LEU A 144 9.32 -4.19 -7.32
C LEU A 144 9.43 -5.48 -6.51
N SER A 145 9.60 -6.62 -7.17
CA SER A 145 9.73 -7.94 -6.53
C SER A 145 10.89 -7.99 -5.54
N LEU A 146 12.05 -7.47 -5.93
CA LEU A 146 13.23 -7.40 -5.07
C LEU A 146 12.95 -6.58 -3.80
N ASN A 147 12.35 -5.39 -3.96
CA ASN A 147 12.08 -4.50 -2.84
C ASN A 147 10.95 -5.04 -1.93
N VAL A 148 9.94 -5.70 -2.50
CA VAL A 148 8.89 -6.38 -1.71
C VAL A 148 9.46 -7.56 -0.94
N ALA A 149 10.33 -8.37 -1.54
CA ALA A 149 11.03 -9.47 -0.86
C ALA A 149 11.90 -8.95 0.30
N ARG A 150 12.66 -7.87 0.06
CA ARG A 150 13.47 -7.22 1.09
C ARG A 150 12.60 -6.65 2.22
N LEU A 151 11.49 -6.00 1.90
CA LEU A 151 10.55 -5.50 2.91
C LEU A 151 9.97 -6.64 3.75
N ARG A 152 9.68 -7.78 3.12
CA ARG A 152 9.14 -8.97 3.78
C ARG A 152 10.13 -9.61 4.76
N SER A 153 11.44 -9.51 4.49
CA SER A 153 12.47 -9.95 5.45
C SER A 153 12.56 -9.06 6.69
N ILE A 154 12.11 -7.80 6.59
CA ILE A 154 12.05 -6.86 7.72
C ILE A 154 10.83 -7.14 8.59
N LYS A 155 9.67 -7.34 7.95
CA LYS A 155 8.38 -7.53 8.63
C LYS A 155 7.40 -8.34 7.80
N PRO A 156 6.60 -9.24 8.41
CA PRO A 156 5.49 -9.89 7.73
C PRO A 156 4.34 -8.89 7.49
N PHE A 157 3.75 -8.94 6.29
CA PHE A 157 2.58 -8.17 5.88
C PHE A 157 1.76 -8.98 4.87
N GLN A 158 0.50 -8.58 4.68
CA GLN A 158 -0.37 -9.14 3.66
C GLN A 158 -0.17 -8.43 2.33
N ILE A 159 -0.09 -9.19 1.23
CA ILE A 159 -0.07 -8.65 -0.13
C ILE A 159 -1.45 -8.82 -0.76
N ILE A 160 -1.95 -7.74 -1.36
CA ILE A 160 -3.16 -7.72 -2.17
C ILE A 160 -2.77 -7.27 -3.57
N GLY A 161 -2.84 -8.16 -4.53
CA GLY A 161 -2.63 -7.87 -5.95
C GLY A 161 -3.95 -7.51 -6.62
N LEU A 162 -3.98 -6.40 -7.38
CA LEU A 162 -5.12 -6.00 -8.19
C LEU A 162 -4.75 -6.14 -9.66
N SER A 163 -5.59 -6.80 -10.45
CA SER A 163 -5.36 -6.98 -11.88
C SER A 163 -6.65 -6.94 -12.68
N ALA A 164 -6.63 -6.28 -13.83
CA ALA A 164 -7.73 -6.31 -14.79
C ALA A 164 -7.69 -7.57 -15.66
N THR A 165 -6.52 -8.18 -15.80
CA THR A 165 -6.29 -9.39 -16.59
C THR A 165 -5.44 -10.37 -15.79
N LEU A 166 -5.83 -11.65 -15.81
CA LEU A 166 -4.97 -12.76 -15.41
C LEU A 166 -4.53 -13.45 -16.71
N LYS A 167 -3.26 -13.46 -17.02
CA LYS A 167 -2.68 -14.31 -18.05
C LYS A 167 -2.26 -15.62 -17.42
#